data_3effe9172547cb2e67d747f91ae15b5f
#
_entry.id   3effe9172547cb2e67d747f91ae15b5f
#
_cell.length_a   1.000
_cell.length_b   1.000
_cell.length_c   1.000
_cell.angle_alpha   90.00
_cell.angle_beta   90.00
_cell.angle_gamma   90.00
#
_symmetry.space_group_name_H-M   'P 1'
#
loop_
_entity.id
_entity.type
_entity.pdbx_description
1 polymer ?
#
loop_
_entity_poly.entity_id
_entity_poly.type
_entity_poly.pdbx_seq_one_letter_code
_entity_poly.pdbx_strand_id
1 'polypeptide(L)'
;MQEEINIEQVMKSYMESYRLTQEKFAAQITESLVNTNISRVSVTNWCNGKSSPSTDFLLVCAVAYEDWRRSWAMSCLKAKLPEVFESGVITFNLPIAE
;
A
#
# COMPACT_ATOMS: atom_id res chain seq x y z
N MET A 1 -3.68 -24.98 -2.08
CA MET A 1 -2.85 -24.09 -2.92
C MET A 1 -3.01 -22.68 -2.45
N GLN A 2 -1.91 -22.01 -2.23
CA GLN A 2 -1.95 -20.64 -1.78
C GLN A 2 -2.06 -19.69 -2.95
N GLU A 3 -2.94 -18.73 -2.80
CA GLU A 3 -3.00 -17.66 -3.76
C GLU A 3 -1.91 -16.65 -3.44
N GLU A 4 -1.17 -16.30 -4.45
CA GLU A 4 -0.19 -15.23 -4.28
C GLU A 4 -0.87 -13.90 -4.45
N ILE A 5 -0.79 -13.11 -3.40
CA ILE A 5 -1.30 -11.74 -3.46
C ILE A 5 -0.21 -10.87 -4.04
N ASN A 6 -0.52 -10.15 -5.09
CA ASN A 6 0.44 -9.24 -5.69
C ASN A 6 -0.09 -7.82 -5.65
N ILE A 7 0.77 -6.88 -6.01
CA ILE A 7 0.43 -5.45 -5.92
C ILE A 7 -0.76 -5.11 -6.79
N GLU A 8 -0.85 -5.72 -7.99
CA GLU A 8 -1.99 -5.44 -8.86
C GLU A 8 -3.31 -5.80 -8.18
N GLN A 9 -3.34 -6.93 -7.51
CA GLN A 9 -4.55 -7.38 -6.83
C GLN A 9 -4.89 -6.47 -5.65
N VAL A 10 -3.87 -6.04 -4.90
CA VAL A 10 -4.07 -5.12 -3.80
C VAL A 10 -4.65 -3.81 -4.31
N MET A 11 -4.07 -3.27 -5.37
CA MET A 11 -4.56 -2.02 -5.96
C MET A 11 -6.01 -2.16 -6.38
N LYS A 12 -6.32 -3.22 -7.11
CA LYS A 12 -7.68 -3.42 -7.60
C LYS A 12 -8.68 -3.52 -6.46
N SER A 13 -8.33 -4.30 -5.43
CA SER A 13 -9.20 -4.52 -4.30
C SER A 13 -9.54 -3.20 -3.59
N TYR A 14 -8.52 -2.41 -3.29
CA TYR A 14 -8.75 -1.17 -2.55
C TYR A 14 -9.43 -0.11 -3.40
N MET A 15 -9.08 -0.02 -4.68
CA MET A 15 -9.72 0.94 -5.54
C MET A 15 -11.20 0.63 -5.73
N GLU A 16 -11.55 -0.64 -5.83
CA GLU A 16 -12.94 -1.04 -5.96
C GLU A 16 -13.71 -0.82 -4.65
N SER A 17 -13.10 -1.20 -3.53
CA SER A 17 -13.76 -1.09 -2.23
C SER A 17 -14.10 0.35 -1.88
N TYR A 18 -13.23 1.28 -2.23
CA TYR A 18 -13.41 2.67 -1.88
C TYR A 18 -13.82 3.53 -3.08
N ARG A 19 -14.06 2.89 -4.21
CA ARG A 19 -14.54 3.55 -5.43
C ARG A 19 -13.62 4.69 -5.84
N LEU A 20 -12.32 4.39 -5.88
CA LEU A 20 -11.31 5.39 -6.18
C LEU A 20 -10.88 5.29 -7.64
N THR A 21 -10.79 6.43 -8.30
CA THR A 21 -10.10 6.51 -9.57
C THR A 21 -8.60 6.58 -9.29
N GLN A 22 -7.81 6.39 -10.33
CA GLN A 22 -6.35 6.46 -10.17
C GLN A 22 -5.93 7.85 -9.69
N GLU A 23 -6.59 8.89 -10.18
CA GLU A 23 -6.31 10.24 -9.75
C GLU A 23 -6.65 10.46 -8.28
N LYS A 24 -7.81 9.96 -7.85
CA LYS A 24 -8.22 10.09 -6.45
C LYS A 24 -7.31 9.31 -5.53
N PHE A 25 -6.92 8.11 -5.97
CA PHE A 25 -5.99 7.30 -5.17
C PHE A 25 -4.67 8.05 -4.99
N ALA A 26 -4.12 8.57 -6.09
CA ALA A 26 -2.87 9.31 -6.02
C ALA A 26 -2.98 10.51 -5.09
N ALA A 27 -4.10 11.24 -5.17
CA ALA A 27 -4.29 12.42 -4.33
C ALA A 27 -4.36 12.05 -2.85
N GLN A 28 -5.06 10.98 -2.52
CA GLN A 28 -5.21 10.59 -1.12
C GLN A 28 -3.93 10.03 -0.53
N ILE A 29 -3.12 9.37 -1.35
CA ILE A 29 -1.83 8.85 -0.90
C ILE A 29 -0.80 9.97 -0.76
N THR A 30 -0.99 11.08 -1.48
CA THR A 30 -0.05 12.20 -1.49
C THR A 30 -0.48 13.29 -0.51
N GLU A 31 -0.93 12.93 0.68
CA GLU A 31 -1.27 13.94 1.65
C GLU A 31 -0.02 14.45 2.37
N SER A 32 -0.17 15.56 3.07
CA SER A 32 0.97 16.25 3.68
C SER A 32 1.73 15.42 4.70
N LEU A 33 1.11 14.36 5.20
CA LEU A 33 1.78 13.50 6.16
C LEU A 33 2.90 12.69 5.52
N VAL A 34 2.79 12.45 4.22
CA VAL A 34 3.80 11.68 3.49
C VAL A 34 4.48 12.63 2.53
N ASN A 35 5.68 13.01 2.82
CA ASN A 35 6.41 14.01 2.06
C ASN A 35 6.85 13.46 0.69
N THR A 36 5.90 12.93 -0.06
CA THR A 36 6.15 12.31 -1.36
C THR A 36 4.96 12.59 -2.27
N ASN A 37 5.23 13.05 -3.46
CA ASN A 37 4.19 13.38 -4.43
C ASN A 37 3.99 12.21 -5.38
N ILE A 38 2.87 11.53 -5.24
CA ILE A 38 2.54 10.37 -6.07
C ILE A 38 1.63 10.81 -7.21
N SER A 39 2.04 10.53 -8.42
CA SER A 39 1.28 10.91 -9.61
C SER A 39 0.32 9.80 -10.03
N ARG A 40 -0.65 10.18 -10.86
CA ARG A 40 -1.56 9.19 -11.45
C ARG A 40 -0.81 8.14 -12.25
N VAL A 41 0.30 8.55 -12.89
CA VAL A 41 1.10 7.61 -13.68
C VAL A 41 1.67 6.51 -12.78
N SER A 42 2.15 6.88 -11.60
CA SER A 42 2.65 5.89 -10.65
C SER A 42 1.55 4.89 -10.30
N VAL A 43 0.36 5.40 -9.98
CA VAL A 43 -0.76 4.53 -9.62
C VAL A 43 -1.12 3.61 -10.80
N THR A 44 -1.12 4.14 -12.02
CA THR A 44 -1.39 3.34 -13.20
C THR A 44 -0.40 2.20 -13.34
N ASN A 45 0.88 2.51 -13.13
CA ASN A 45 1.93 1.49 -13.22
C ASN A 45 1.77 0.41 -12.16
N TRP A 46 1.37 0.80 -10.95
CA TRP A 46 1.12 -0.19 -9.88
C TRP A 46 -0.06 -1.09 -10.26
N CYS A 47 -1.11 -0.51 -10.84
CA CYS A 47 -2.29 -1.28 -11.24
C CYS A 47 -1.98 -2.26 -12.37
N ASN A 48 -1.01 -1.93 -13.21
CA ASN A 48 -0.66 -2.75 -14.37
C ASN A 48 0.53 -3.66 -14.12
N GLY A 49 1.08 -3.62 -12.92
CA GLY A 49 2.22 -4.48 -12.59
C GLY A 49 3.54 -4.06 -13.20
N LYS A 50 3.61 -2.84 -13.74
CA LYS A 50 4.86 -2.34 -14.32
C LYS A 50 5.85 -1.90 -13.26
N SER A 51 5.35 -1.46 -12.12
CA SER A 51 6.18 -1.08 -11.00
C SER A 51 5.38 -1.29 -9.72
N SER A 52 6.02 -1.09 -8.59
CA SER A 52 5.35 -1.19 -7.30
C SER A 52 5.78 -0.04 -6.41
N PRO A 53 4.97 0.30 -5.40
CA PRO A 53 5.39 1.31 -4.44
C PRO A 53 6.68 0.85 -3.75
N SER A 54 7.57 1.79 -3.48
CA SER A 54 8.81 1.43 -2.79
C SER A 54 8.52 1.00 -1.36
N THR A 55 9.39 0.15 -0.83
CA THR A 55 9.24 -0.32 0.54
C THR A 55 9.27 0.84 1.51
N ASP A 56 10.17 1.79 1.30
CA ASP A 56 10.28 2.96 2.17
C ASP A 56 8.98 3.76 2.19
N PHE A 57 8.41 3.99 1.02
CA PHE A 57 7.15 4.72 0.92
C PHE A 57 6.03 3.99 1.66
N LEU A 58 5.97 2.68 1.49
CA LEU A 58 4.93 1.88 2.15
C LEU A 58 5.08 1.90 3.65
N LEU A 59 6.31 1.87 4.15
CA LEU A 59 6.55 1.95 5.59
C LEU A 59 6.08 3.29 6.13
N VAL A 60 6.36 4.37 5.41
CA VAL A 60 5.90 5.70 5.83
C VAL A 60 4.37 5.74 5.86
N CYS A 61 3.72 5.21 4.85
CA CYS A 61 2.26 5.19 4.82
C CYS A 61 1.68 4.37 5.97
N ALA A 62 2.32 3.26 6.30
CA ALA A 62 1.84 2.40 7.39
C ALA A 62 1.93 3.10 8.74
N VAL A 63 2.89 4.00 8.89
CA VAL A 63 3.06 4.73 10.15
C VAL A 63 2.23 6.02 10.16
N ALA A 64 2.19 6.72 9.03
CA ALA A 64 1.59 8.06 8.97
C ALA A 64 0.07 8.05 8.96
N TYR A 65 -0.53 7.03 8.38
CA TYR A 65 -1.98 7.00 8.23
C TYR A 65 -2.60 6.03 9.21
N GLU A 66 -3.82 6.35 9.66
CA GLU A 66 -4.56 5.50 10.59
C GLU A 66 -5.87 5.01 9.99
N ASP A 67 -6.02 5.11 8.68
CA ASP A 67 -7.23 4.69 7.99
C ASP A 67 -6.90 3.57 7.01
N TRP A 68 -7.72 3.44 5.95
CA TRP A 68 -7.54 2.39 4.96
C TRP A 68 -6.16 2.43 4.31
N ARG A 69 -5.52 3.60 4.28
CA ARG A 69 -4.18 3.72 3.66
C ARG A 69 -3.15 2.93 4.43
N ARG A 70 -3.29 2.82 5.74
CA ARG A 70 -2.43 1.92 6.52
C ARG A 70 -2.63 0.47 6.11
N SER A 71 -3.89 0.05 6.01
CA SER A 71 -4.18 -1.33 5.61
C SER A 71 -3.67 -1.61 4.20
N TRP A 72 -3.83 -0.65 3.30
CA TRP A 72 -3.30 -0.77 1.95
C TRP A 72 -1.79 -0.94 1.97
N ALA A 73 -1.09 -0.09 2.71
CA ALA A 73 0.37 -0.16 2.77
C ALA A 73 0.84 -1.48 3.35
N MET A 74 0.17 -1.95 4.39
CA MET A 74 0.50 -3.24 4.99
C MET A 74 0.27 -4.39 4.02
N SER A 75 -0.80 -4.33 3.26
CA SER A 75 -1.09 -5.36 2.27
C SER A 75 -0.04 -5.38 1.17
N CYS A 76 0.39 -4.21 0.73
CA CYS A 76 1.45 -4.10 -0.27
C CYS A 76 2.78 -4.64 0.25
N LEU A 77 3.10 -4.31 1.50
CA LEU A 77 4.33 -4.81 2.12
C LEU A 77 4.30 -6.34 2.22
N LYS A 78 3.15 -6.88 2.59
CA LYS A 78 3.01 -8.32 2.67
C LYS A 78 3.17 -8.97 1.30
N ALA A 79 2.66 -8.33 0.26
CA ALA A 79 2.80 -8.84 -1.10
C ALA A 79 4.25 -8.80 -1.57
N LYS A 80 5.00 -7.77 -1.17
CA LYS A 80 6.39 -7.62 -1.57
C LYS A 80 7.34 -8.49 -0.76
N LEU A 81 7.02 -8.69 0.52
CA LEU A 81 7.91 -9.37 1.47
C LEU A 81 7.16 -10.45 2.24
N PRO A 82 6.54 -11.41 1.54
CA PRO A 82 5.70 -12.39 2.24
C PRO A 82 6.49 -13.24 3.23
N GLU A 83 7.72 -13.61 2.88
CA GLU A 83 8.51 -14.47 3.75
C GLU A 83 8.88 -13.77 5.05
N VAL A 84 9.14 -12.48 4.98
CA VAL A 84 9.50 -11.71 6.15
C VAL A 84 8.32 -11.65 7.13
N PHE A 85 7.12 -11.44 6.60
CA PHE A 85 5.92 -11.39 7.43
C PHE A 85 5.60 -12.74 8.03
N GLU A 86 5.76 -13.81 7.24
CA GLU A 86 5.46 -15.16 7.71
C GLU A 86 6.44 -15.61 8.78
N SER A 87 7.68 -15.20 8.66
CA SER A 87 8.71 -15.57 9.63
C SER A 87 8.63 -14.76 10.93
N GLY A 88 7.87 -13.68 10.92
CA GLY A 88 7.79 -12.80 12.08
C GLY A 88 8.99 -11.92 12.27
N VAL A 89 9.87 -11.84 11.28
CA VAL A 89 11.07 -11.00 11.39
C VAL A 89 10.69 -9.53 11.50
N ILE A 90 9.65 -9.12 10.74
CA ILE A 90 9.16 -7.75 10.82
C ILE A 90 7.88 -7.76 11.65
N THR A 91 7.93 -7.04 12.75
CA THR A 91 6.75 -6.86 13.60
C THR A 91 6.44 -5.38 13.61
N PHE A 92 5.24 -5.04 13.19
CA PHE A 92 4.82 -3.65 13.19
C PHE A 92 4.16 -3.33 14.53
N ASN A 93 4.93 -2.75 15.42
CA ASN A 93 4.40 -2.25 16.68
C ASN A 93 3.86 -0.86 16.46
N LEU A 94 2.89 -0.75 15.57
CA LEU A 94 2.30 0.53 15.30
C LEU A 94 1.39 0.91 16.46
N PRO A 95 1.35 2.20 16.81
CA PRO A 95 0.44 2.66 17.85
C PRO A 95 -0.97 2.64 17.30
N ILE A 96 -1.51 1.44 17.17
CA ILE A 96 -2.87 1.28 16.66
C ILE A 96 -3.81 1.64 17.77
N ALA A 97 -4.69 2.58 17.47
CA ALA A 97 -5.75 2.90 18.41
C ALA A 97 -6.67 1.70 18.48
N GLU A 98 -6.75 1.13 19.63
CA GLU A 98 -7.60 -0.03 19.81
C GLU A 98 -8.89 0.32 20.44
#